data_079739528d8fb360ce5ca13a1194c984
#
_entry.id   079739528d8fb360ce5ca13a1194c984
#
_cell.length_a   1.000
_cell.length_b   1.000
_cell.length_c   1.000
_cell.angle_alpha   90.00
_cell.angle_beta   90.00
_cell.angle_gamma   90.00
#
_symmetry.space_group_name_H-M   'P 1'
#
loop_
_entity.id
_entity.type
_entity.pdbx_description
1 polymer ?
#
loop_
_entity_poly.entity_id
_entity_poly.type
_entity_poly.pdbx_seq_one_letter_code
_entity_poly.pdbx_strand_id
1 'polypeptide(L)'
;KKTKLKKYSVKDWYVKCEGREKDLVTTKKVIEELFPDYAESYETVLQQREAFYCNMFIMKKKLMDKYCEWLFKILSLVEEKTDLSDYSPTEARIYGYLSEILLNVWVLKNKLNYCEIPVVNIETSLKWKLQHRN
;
A
#
# COMPACT_ATOMS: atom_id res chain seq x y z
N LYS A 1 3.89 4.98 11.33
CA LYS A 1 3.23 6.29 11.21
C LYS A 1 2.85 6.55 9.77
N LYS A 2 1.67 7.14 9.53
CA LYS A 2 1.26 7.56 8.19
C LYS A 2 2.22 8.59 7.60
N THR A 3 2.52 8.44 6.33
CA THR A 3 3.28 9.41 5.54
C THR A 3 2.33 10.39 4.86
N LYS A 4 2.58 11.68 5.01
CA LYS A 4 1.79 12.74 4.36
C LYS A 4 2.36 13.04 2.98
N LEU A 5 1.52 12.95 1.97
CA LEU A 5 1.82 13.25 0.58
C LEU A 5 1.42 14.70 0.27
N LYS A 6 2.32 15.66 0.47
CA LYS A 6 2.03 17.11 0.45
C LYS A 6 1.22 17.59 -0.75
N LYS A 7 1.50 17.08 -1.96
CA LYS A 7 0.90 17.55 -3.23
C LYS A 7 0.06 16.49 -3.92
N TYR A 8 0.18 15.23 -3.55
CA TYR A 8 -0.37 14.09 -4.29
C TYR A 8 -1.41 13.35 -3.47
N SER A 9 -2.41 12.79 -4.14
CA SER A 9 -3.20 11.71 -3.58
C SER A 9 -2.38 10.39 -3.58
N VAL A 10 -2.87 9.38 -2.90
CA VAL A 10 -2.27 8.03 -2.94
C VAL A 10 -2.23 7.52 -4.39
N LYS A 11 -3.31 7.73 -5.16
CA LYS A 11 -3.37 7.41 -6.59
C LYS A 11 -2.26 8.13 -7.36
N ASP A 12 -2.16 9.45 -7.23
CA ASP A 12 -1.19 10.24 -8.00
C ASP A 12 0.25 9.86 -7.65
N TRP A 13 0.51 9.58 -6.37
CA TRP A 13 1.82 9.12 -5.92
C TRP A 13 2.19 7.77 -6.53
N TYR A 14 1.26 6.81 -6.50
CA TYR A 14 1.45 5.50 -7.10
C TYR A 14 1.83 5.61 -8.59
N VAL A 15 1.02 6.32 -9.36
CA VAL A 15 1.25 6.48 -10.82
C VAL A 15 2.54 7.22 -11.12
N LYS A 16 2.95 8.14 -10.25
CA LYS A 16 4.18 8.92 -10.46
C LYS A 16 5.46 8.16 -10.11
N CYS A 17 5.43 7.31 -9.09
CA CYS A 17 6.64 6.82 -8.44
C CYS A 17 6.76 5.29 -8.39
N GLU A 18 5.66 4.56 -8.55
CA GLU A 18 5.61 3.14 -8.20
C GLU A 18 5.14 2.24 -9.35
N GLY A 19 4.03 2.57 -9.99
CA GLY A 19 3.40 1.73 -11.01
C GLY A 19 2.58 2.52 -12.01
N ARG A 20 1.63 1.86 -12.65
CA ARG A 20 0.81 2.42 -13.72
C ARG A 20 -0.66 2.52 -13.31
N GLU A 21 -1.39 3.47 -13.87
CA GLU A 21 -2.83 3.62 -13.58
C GLU A 21 -3.63 2.34 -13.87
N LYS A 22 -3.24 1.58 -14.91
CA LYS A 22 -3.89 0.30 -15.26
C LYS A 22 -3.85 -0.70 -14.12
N ASP A 23 -2.84 -0.68 -13.26
CA ASP A 23 -2.70 -1.60 -12.12
C ASP A 23 -3.77 -1.31 -11.06
N LEU A 24 -4.01 -0.03 -10.79
CA LEU A 24 -5.07 0.40 -9.88
C LEU A 24 -6.46 0.07 -10.41
N VAL A 25 -6.66 0.22 -11.73
CA VAL A 25 -7.93 -0.14 -12.40
C VAL A 25 -8.16 -1.65 -12.34
N THR A 26 -7.13 -2.46 -12.59
CA THR A 26 -7.22 -3.92 -12.49
C THR A 26 -7.52 -4.35 -11.05
N THR A 27 -6.82 -3.76 -10.07
CA THR A 27 -7.05 -4.03 -8.65
C THR A 27 -8.46 -3.68 -8.22
N LYS A 28 -9.00 -2.54 -8.70
CA LYS A 28 -10.39 -2.17 -8.44
C LYS A 28 -11.37 -3.22 -8.95
N LYS A 29 -11.23 -3.65 -10.20
CA LYS A 29 -12.09 -4.68 -10.80
C LYS A 29 -12.04 -5.99 -10.02
N VAL A 30 -10.86 -6.40 -9.57
CA VAL A 30 -10.69 -7.59 -8.74
C VAL A 30 -11.38 -7.44 -7.37
N ILE A 31 -11.29 -6.26 -6.76
CA ILE A 31 -12.00 -5.98 -5.50
C ILE A 31 -13.51 -6.03 -5.72
N GLU A 32 -14.02 -5.41 -6.78
CA GLU A 32 -15.45 -5.43 -7.13
C GLU A 32 -15.97 -6.85 -7.40
N GLU A 33 -15.12 -7.73 -7.97
CA GLU A 33 -15.43 -9.13 -8.25
C GLU A 33 -15.45 -9.99 -6.97
N LEU A 34 -14.42 -9.88 -6.12
CA LEU A 34 -14.22 -10.77 -4.96
C LEU A 34 -14.82 -10.21 -3.66
N PHE A 35 -14.78 -8.90 -3.48
CA PHE A 35 -15.11 -8.21 -2.23
C PHE A 35 -15.77 -6.86 -2.50
N PRO A 36 -16.96 -6.82 -3.15
CA PRO A 36 -17.59 -5.57 -3.63
C PRO A 36 -17.82 -4.54 -2.50
N ASP A 37 -18.00 -4.99 -1.28
CA ASP A 37 -18.16 -4.13 -0.11
C ASP A 37 -16.87 -3.39 0.31
N TYR A 38 -15.72 -3.69 -0.28
CA TYR A 38 -14.45 -2.95 -0.12
C TYR A 38 -14.22 -1.88 -1.18
N ALA A 39 -15.01 -1.84 -2.26
CA ALA A 39 -14.79 -0.95 -3.40
C ALA A 39 -14.81 0.54 -3.00
N GLU A 40 -15.76 0.96 -2.18
CA GLU A 40 -15.85 2.34 -1.69
C GLU A 40 -14.64 2.72 -0.83
N SER A 41 -14.18 1.81 0.04
CA SER A 41 -12.99 2.03 0.86
C SER A 41 -11.72 2.11 0.02
N TYR A 42 -11.62 1.34 -1.06
CA TYR A 42 -10.53 1.41 -2.02
C TYR A 42 -10.46 2.78 -2.69
N GLU A 43 -11.56 3.26 -3.24
CA GLU A 43 -11.64 4.59 -3.85
C GLU A 43 -11.30 5.70 -2.84
N THR A 44 -11.84 5.59 -1.63
CA THR A 44 -11.56 6.57 -0.56
C THR A 44 -10.06 6.64 -0.26
N VAL A 45 -9.39 5.50 -0.13
CA VAL A 45 -7.94 5.46 0.13
C VAL A 45 -7.15 6.08 -1.00
N LEU A 46 -7.52 5.81 -2.25
CA LEU A 46 -6.83 6.37 -3.42
C LEU A 46 -6.87 7.91 -3.45
N GLN A 47 -7.93 8.52 -2.92
CA GLN A 47 -8.08 9.99 -2.85
C GLN A 47 -7.40 10.61 -1.61
N GLN A 48 -7.01 9.81 -0.62
CA GLN A 48 -6.34 10.33 0.58
C GLN A 48 -4.96 10.90 0.23
N ARG A 49 -4.50 11.84 1.06
CA ARG A 49 -3.16 12.44 0.99
C ARG A 49 -2.21 11.95 2.07
N GLU A 50 -2.57 10.88 2.73
CA GLU A 50 -1.74 10.19 3.71
C GLU A 50 -2.05 8.69 3.73
N ALA A 51 -1.03 7.87 3.91
CA ALA A 51 -1.17 6.43 3.98
C ALA A 51 -0.06 5.79 4.83
N PHE A 52 -0.30 4.55 5.27
CA PHE A 52 0.77 3.68 5.74
C PHE A 52 1.49 3.10 4.53
N TYR A 53 2.81 3.24 4.53
CA TYR A 53 3.71 2.67 3.52
C TYR A 53 4.65 1.63 4.15
N CYS A 54 5.32 0.89 3.31
CA CYS A 54 6.34 -0.11 3.65
C CYS A 54 5.82 -1.36 4.37
N ASN A 55 4.52 -1.62 4.39
CA ASN A 55 3.93 -2.82 5.03
C ASN A 55 4.46 -3.10 6.45
N MET A 56 4.79 -2.06 7.22
CA MET A 56 5.29 -2.18 8.58
C MET A 56 4.16 -2.06 9.59
N PHE A 57 3.72 -3.18 10.12
CA PHE A 57 2.65 -3.24 11.11
C PHE A 57 2.84 -4.40 12.08
N ILE A 58 2.18 -4.30 13.24
CA ILE A 58 2.06 -5.35 14.22
C ILE A 58 0.57 -5.53 14.49
N MET A 59 0.06 -6.74 14.38
CA MET A 59 -1.33 -7.05 14.69
C MET A 59 -1.47 -8.44 15.33
N LYS A 60 -2.62 -8.66 15.98
CA LYS A 60 -2.93 -9.97 16.59
C LYS A 60 -3.01 -11.05 15.51
N LYS A 61 -2.52 -12.26 15.80
CA LYS A 61 -2.48 -13.39 14.87
C LYS A 61 -3.81 -13.61 14.13
N LYS A 62 -4.92 -13.67 14.85
CA LYS A 62 -6.25 -13.89 14.25
C LYS A 62 -6.65 -12.80 13.25
N LEU A 63 -6.22 -11.57 13.47
CA LEU A 63 -6.47 -10.47 12.55
C LEU A 63 -5.53 -10.58 11.33
N MET A 64 -4.28 -10.95 11.57
CA MET A 64 -3.28 -11.19 10.52
C MET A 64 -3.72 -12.30 9.57
N ASP A 65 -4.21 -13.42 10.09
CA ASP A 65 -4.68 -14.54 9.28
C ASP A 65 -5.81 -14.09 8.32
N LYS A 66 -6.81 -13.33 8.84
CA LYS A 66 -7.89 -12.78 8.02
C LYS A 66 -7.40 -11.77 6.97
N TYR A 67 -6.47 -10.90 7.36
CA TYR A 67 -5.87 -9.91 6.46
C TYR A 67 -5.11 -10.60 5.32
N CYS A 68 -4.26 -11.57 5.64
CA CYS A 68 -3.50 -12.32 4.64
C CYS A 68 -4.42 -13.08 3.68
N GLU A 69 -5.44 -13.76 4.19
CA GLU A 69 -6.41 -14.46 3.35
C GLU A 69 -7.09 -13.51 2.34
N TRP A 70 -7.53 -12.35 2.81
CA TRP A 70 -8.15 -11.33 1.97
C TRP A 70 -7.14 -10.75 0.97
N LEU A 71 -5.96 -10.33 1.44
CA LEU A 71 -4.92 -9.71 0.63
C LEU A 71 -4.45 -10.61 -0.50
N PHE A 72 -4.11 -11.86 -0.19
CA PHE A 72 -3.54 -12.77 -1.19
C PHE A 72 -4.56 -13.25 -2.20
N LYS A 73 -5.85 -13.35 -1.86
CA LYS A 73 -6.91 -13.58 -2.86
C LYS A 73 -6.94 -12.46 -3.90
N ILE A 74 -6.84 -11.21 -3.47
CA ILE A 74 -6.82 -10.06 -4.39
C ILE A 74 -5.53 -10.08 -5.22
N LEU A 75 -4.37 -10.18 -4.59
CA LEU A 75 -3.08 -10.10 -5.30
C LEU A 75 -2.91 -11.23 -6.30
N SER A 76 -3.33 -12.46 -5.98
CA SER A 76 -3.26 -13.59 -6.92
C SER A 76 -4.12 -13.34 -8.17
N LEU A 77 -5.33 -12.83 -8.01
CA LEU A 77 -6.18 -12.55 -9.16
C LEU A 77 -5.71 -11.31 -9.96
N VAL A 78 -5.11 -10.33 -9.29
CA VAL A 78 -4.44 -9.21 -9.97
C VAL A 78 -3.25 -9.72 -10.78
N GLU A 79 -2.47 -10.66 -10.24
CA GLU A 79 -1.33 -11.27 -10.93
C GLU A 79 -1.79 -12.01 -12.20
N GLU A 80 -2.83 -12.81 -12.12
CA GLU A 80 -3.41 -13.51 -13.27
C GLU A 80 -3.91 -12.56 -14.37
N LYS A 81 -4.36 -11.36 -14.00
CA LYS A 81 -4.93 -10.36 -14.92
C LYS A 81 -3.94 -9.29 -15.38
N THR A 82 -2.66 -9.38 -14.96
CA THR A 82 -1.65 -8.36 -15.25
C THR A 82 -0.49 -8.94 -16.04
N ASP A 83 -0.23 -8.38 -17.20
CA ASP A 83 0.99 -8.67 -17.97
C ASP A 83 2.08 -7.65 -17.61
N LEU A 84 3.21 -8.15 -17.09
CA LEU A 84 4.38 -7.35 -16.69
C LEU A 84 5.49 -7.31 -17.74
N SER A 85 5.28 -7.87 -18.94
CA SER A 85 6.33 -8.02 -19.96
C SER A 85 6.96 -6.70 -20.39
N ASP A 86 6.23 -5.59 -20.30
CA ASP A 86 6.66 -4.23 -20.66
C ASP A 86 7.02 -3.34 -19.46
N TYR A 87 7.11 -3.93 -18.26
CA TYR A 87 7.43 -3.20 -17.04
C TYR A 87 8.93 -3.12 -16.78
N SER A 88 9.39 -1.96 -16.31
CA SER A 88 10.75 -1.84 -15.76
C SER A 88 10.88 -2.65 -14.46
N PRO A 89 12.13 -2.97 -14.02
CA PRO A 89 12.34 -3.70 -12.76
C PRO A 89 11.71 -3.02 -11.52
N THR A 90 11.59 -1.71 -11.52
CA THR A 90 10.92 -0.97 -10.43
C THR A 90 9.41 -1.13 -10.53
N GLU A 91 8.84 -0.92 -11.71
CA GLU A 91 7.40 -1.08 -11.92
C GLU A 91 6.94 -2.53 -11.68
N ALA A 92 7.75 -3.55 -12.03
CA ALA A 92 7.41 -4.96 -11.81
C ALA A 92 7.20 -5.34 -10.34
N ARG A 93 7.47 -4.42 -9.39
CA ARG A 93 7.18 -4.58 -7.97
C ARG A 93 5.74 -4.21 -7.58
N ILE A 94 4.84 -4.07 -8.54
CA ILE A 94 3.45 -3.60 -8.32
C ILE A 94 2.73 -4.30 -7.17
N TYR A 95 2.90 -5.62 -7.01
CA TYR A 95 2.22 -6.38 -5.94
C TYR A 95 2.65 -5.93 -4.55
N GLY A 96 3.92 -5.54 -4.38
CA GLY A 96 4.43 -4.92 -3.15
C GLY A 96 3.78 -3.56 -2.90
N TYR A 97 3.73 -2.69 -3.90
CA TYR A 97 3.12 -1.36 -3.79
C TYR A 97 1.59 -1.43 -3.61
N LEU A 98 0.92 -2.33 -4.33
CA LEU A 98 -0.51 -2.56 -4.17
C LEU A 98 -0.84 -3.08 -2.75
N SER A 99 0.00 -3.96 -2.19
CA SER A 99 -0.21 -4.45 -0.82
C SER A 99 -0.13 -3.33 0.23
N GLU A 100 0.68 -2.30 0.00
CA GLU A 100 0.73 -1.11 0.87
C GLU A 100 -0.58 -0.31 0.81
N ILE A 101 -1.14 -0.12 -0.38
CA ILE A 101 -2.45 0.52 -0.55
C ILE A 101 -3.55 -0.32 0.12
N LEU A 102 -3.55 -1.63 -0.14
CA LEU A 102 -4.55 -2.56 0.37
C LEU A 102 -4.56 -2.67 1.90
N LEU A 103 -3.41 -2.51 2.56
CA LEU A 103 -3.36 -2.40 4.02
C LEU A 103 -4.23 -1.23 4.53
N ASN A 104 -4.13 -0.07 3.88
CA ASN A 104 -4.94 1.10 4.25
C ASN A 104 -6.43 0.86 4.00
N VAL A 105 -6.77 0.17 2.90
CA VAL A 105 -8.16 -0.23 2.58
C VAL A 105 -8.71 -1.16 3.64
N TRP A 106 -7.95 -2.19 4.04
CA TRP A 106 -8.33 -3.12 5.08
C TRP A 106 -8.59 -2.43 6.42
N VAL A 107 -7.69 -1.54 6.83
CA VAL A 107 -7.82 -0.78 8.08
C VAL A 107 -9.06 0.11 8.05
N LEU A 108 -9.30 0.82 6.95
CA LEU A 108 -10.44 1.72 6.78
C LEU A 108 -11.76 0.95 6.80
N LYS A 109 -11.90 -0.07 5.94
CA LYS A 109 -13.13 -0.86 5.80
C LYS A 109 -13.55 -1.54 7.10
N ASN A 110 -12.58 -2.12 7.80
CA ASN A 110 -12.85 -2.85 9.04
C ASN A 110 -12.88 -1.94 10.28
N LYS A 111 -12.75 -0.61 10.11
CA LYS A 111 -12.77 0.39 11.20
C LYS A 111 -11.83 0.00 12.34
N LEU A 112 -10.63 -0.45 11.98
CA LEU A 112 -9.69 -0.96 12.98
C LEU A 112 -9.12 0.16 13.84
N ASN A 113 -9.12 -0.06 15.15
CA ASN A 113 -8.37 0.80 16.07
C ASN A 113 -6.88 0.49 15.94
N TYR A 114 -6.09 1.52 15.76
CA TYR A 114 -4.63 1.41 15.64
C TYR A 114 -3.92 2.54 16.39
N CYS A 115 -2.67 2.32 16.75
CA CYS A 115 -1.75 3.37 17.19
C CYS A 115 -0.61 3.51 16.20
N GLU A 116 -0.12 4.73 16.04
CA GLU A 116 1.01 5.05 15.17
C GLU A 116 2.31 5.05 15.97
N ILE A 117 3.26 4.22 15.57
CA ILE A 117 4.59 4.18 16.16
C ILE A 117 5.56 4.95 15.25
N PRO A 118 6.41 5.83 15.80
CA PRO A 118 7.43 6.51 15.02
C PRO A 118 8.41 5.50 14.38
N VAL A 119 8.70 5.73 13.10
CA VAL A 119 9.73 4.97 12.37
C VAL A 119 11.02 5.77 12.38
N VAL A 120 12.11 5.13 12.79
CA VAL A 120 13.46 5.71 12.75
C VAL A 120 14.26 5.04 11.64
N ASN A 121 14.67 5.82 10.65
CA ASN A 121 15.58 5.34 9.62
C ASN A 121 17.03 5.44 10.14
N ILE A 122 17.60 4.29 10.48
CA ILE A 122 18.95 4.20 11.08
C ILE A 122 20.04 4.68 10.09
N GLU A 123 19.88 4.40 8.81
CA GLU A 123 20.84 4.80 7.78
C GLU A 123 20.97 6.32 7.64
N THR A 124 19.84 7.02 7.60
CA THR A 124 19.85 8.50 7.57
C THR A 124 20.39 9.09 8.86
N SER A 125 20.12 8.48 10.01
CA SER A 125 20.62 8.97 11.30
C SER A 125 22.12 8.79 11.44
N LEU A 126 22.71 7.71 10.90
CA LEU A 126 24.16 7.47 10.89
C LEU A 126 24.88 8.42 9.93
N LYS A 127 24.39 8.64 8.73
CA LYS A 127 24.93 9.64 7.78
C LYS A 127 24.89 11.05 8.38
N TRP A 128 23.77 11.41 9.00
CA TRP A 128 23.62 12.71 9.66
C TRP A 128 24.63 12.89 10.81
N LYS A 129 24.78 11.87 11.66
CA LYS A 129 25.77 11.87 12.78
C LYS A 129 27.22 11.93 12.30
N LEU A 130 27.54 11.31 11.15
CA LEU A 130 28.89 11.35 10.58
C LEU A 130 29.20 12.69 9.91
N GLN A 131 28.21 13.36 9.30
CA GLN A 131 28.38 14.67 8.68
C GLN A 131 28.42 15.84 9.68
N HIS A 132 27.90 15.66 10.91
CA HIS A 132 27.81 16.70 11.93
C HIS A 132 28.62 16.36 13.19
N ARG A 133 29.62 15.48 13.06
CA ARG A 133 30.69 15.31 14.06
C ARG A 133 31.74 16.39 13.82
N ASN A 134 31.57 17.53 14.46
CA ASN A 134 32.64 18.48 14.80
C ASN A 134 32.92 18.35 16.27
#